data_08a5b2ce341a9dfaea46aad529ab2179
#
_entry.id   08a5b2ce341a9dfaea46aad529ab2179
#
_cell.length_a   1.000
_cell.length_b   1.000
_cell.length_c   1.000
_cell.angle_alpha   90.00
_cell.angle_beta   90.00
_cell.angle_gamma   90.00
#
_symmetry.space_group_name_H-M   'P 1'
#
loop_
_entity.id
_entity.type
_entity.pdbx_description
1 polymer ?
#
loop_
_entity_poly.entity_id
_entity_poly.type
_entity_poly.pdbx_seq_one_letter_code
_entity_poly.pdbx_strand_id
1 'polypeptide(L)'
;MEAKLSDVLVLSNDGQPLNYLPLSAIKWKEAITYLFLDKCTVLEWYDDWIVKSPSWETKVPAVIMLKERYRRGRKPRFSKTNLYIRDLYTCQYCYTKLPRKELTLDHVIPISRGGKTNWENIVASCGTCNIGKGNKIQAPKTKPYRPDYWELVSKRKQLEFDIKHPVWNKYL
;
A
#
# COMPACT_ATOMS: atom_id res chain seq x y z
N MET A 1 -19.89 10.21 -13.97
CA MET A 1 -18.53 10.77 -14.16
C MET A 1 -17.59 9.93 -13.30
N GLU A 2 -16.97 8.93 -13.89
CA GLU A 2 -15.98 8.10 -13.18
C GLU A 2 -14.85 9.02 -12.71
N ALA A 3 -14.48 8.90 -11.43
CA ALA A 3 -13.34 9.61 -10.88
C ALA A 3 -12.11 9.23 -11.71
N LYS A 4 -11.60 10.16 -12.53
CA LYS A 4 -10.39 9.95 -13.33
C LYS A 4 -9.27 9.51 -12.40
N LEU A 5 -8.83 8.29 -12.58
CA LEU A 5 -7.70 7.71 -11.86
C LEU A 5 -6.49 8.60 -12.12
N SER A 6 -6.08 9.38 -11.13
CA SER A 6 -5.07 10.43 -11.26
C SER A 6 -3.65 9.98 -10.92
N ASP A 7 -3.47 8.70 -10.71
CA ASP A 7 -2.20 8.13 -10.25
C ASP A 7 -1.46 7.42 -11.38
N VAL A 8 -0.15 7.47 -11.35
CA VAL A 8 0.76 6.86 -12.32
C VAL A 8 1.65 5.87 -11.58
N LEU A 9 1.73 4.62 -12.08
CA LEU A 9 2.61 3.61 -11.50
C LEU A 9 4.06 3.94 -11.83
N VAL A 10 4.93 3.89 -10.83
CA VAL A 10 6.37 4.13 -10.98
C VAL A 10 7.15 2.85 -10.80
N LEU A 11 7.91 2.50 -11.81
CA LEU A 11 8.82 1.36 -11.81
C LEU A 11 10.27 1.82 -11.64
N SER A 12 11.08 0.98 -11.05
CA SER A 12 12.53 1.10 -11.09
C SER A 12 13.05 0.67 -12.47
N ASN A 13 14.31 0.96 -12.76
CA ASN A 13 14.96 0.58 -14.02
C ASN A 13 15.05 -0.95 -14.27
N ASP A 14 14.70 -1.77 -13.28
CA ASP A 14 14.58 -3.22 -13.40
C ASP A 14 13.14 -3.69 -13.73
N GLY A 15 12.24 -2.75 -14.06
CA GLY A 15 10.84 -3.03 -14.42
C GLY A 15 9.94 -3.42 -13.25
N GLN A 16 10.43 -3.37 -12.01
CA GLN A 16 9.63 -3.68 -10.82
C GLN A 16 9.14 -2.40 -10.14
N PRO A 17 7.96 -2.38 -9.52
CA PRO A 17 7.53 -1.24 -8.72
C PRO A 17 8.60 -0.79 -7.74
N LEU A 18 8.83 0.52 -7.62
CA LEU A 18 9.79 1.09 -6.67
C LEU A 18 9.48 0.62 -5.24
N ASN A 19 8.22 0.54 -4.90
CA ASN A 19 7.74 0.04 -3.63
C ASN A 19 6.39 -0.66 -3.82
N TYR A 20 6.21 -1.77 -3.13
CA TYR A 20 4.93 -2.47 -3.06
C TYR A 20 4.08 -2.03 -1.85
N LEU A 21 4.67 -1.35 -0.86
CA LEU A 21 4.07 -1.12 0.46
C LEU A 21 4.36 0.30 1.02
N PRO A 22 3.58 1.32 0.68
CA PRO A 22 2.48 1.35 -0.29
C PRO A 22 2.97 1.17 -1.71
N LEU A 23 2.09 0.87 -2.64
CA LEU A 23 2.44 0.82 -4.06
C LEU A 23 2.96 2.18 -4.51
N SER A 24 4.08 2.18 -5.25
CA SER A 24 4.69 3.39 -5.78
C SER A 24 3.85 3.98 -6.90
N ALA A 25 2.82 4.70 -6.51
CA ALA A 25 1.99 5.48 -7.42
C ALA A 25 2.11 6.97 -7.06
N ILE A 26 2.35 7.80 -8.05
CA ILE A 26 2.48 9.26 -7.93
C ILE A 26 1.32 9.94 -8.67
N LYS A 27 1.13 11.22 -8.40
CA LYS A 27 0.13 12.00 -9.11
C LYS A 27 0.59 12.29 -10.54
N TRP A 28 -0.34 12.37 -11.48
CA TRP A 28 -0.04 12.61 -12.89
C TRP A 28 0.82 13.86 -13.13
N LYS A 29 0.63 14.93 -12.37
CA LYS A 29 1.44 16.15 -12.47
C LYS A 29 2.91 15.91 -12.18
N GLU A 30 3.19 15.09 -11.17
CA GLU A 30 4.55 14.70 -10.80
C GLU A 30 5.17 13.80 -11.89
N ALA A 31 4.39 12.88 -12.45
CA ALA A 31 4.85 12.03 -13.56
C ALA A 31 5.20 12.85 -14.81
N ILE A 32 4.40 13.87 -15.13
CA ILE A 32 4.70 14.82 -16.21
C ILE A 32 6.00 15.58 -15.91
N THR A 33 6.24 15.98 -14.67
CA THR A 33 7.52 16.62 -14.29
C THR A 33 8.70 15.68 -14.51
N TYR A 34 8.58 14.40 -14.17
CA TYR A 34 9.65 13.41 -14.45
C TYR A 34 9.89 13.24 -15.95
N LEU A 35 8.84 13.25 -16.75
CA LEU A 35 8.95 13.19 -18.22
C LEU A 35 9.69 14.41 -18.78
N PHE A 36 9.33 15.60 -18.36
CA PHE A 36 9.98 16.85 -18.78
C PHE A 36 11.46 16.92 -18.41
N LEU A 37 11.81 16.40 -17.22
CA LEU A 37 13.18 16.37 -16.74
C LEU A 37 14.00 15.19 -17.30
N ASP A 38 13.44 14.45 -18.25
CA ASP A 38 14.06 13.24 -18.86
C ASP A 38 14.50 12.18 -17.84
N LYS A 39 13.80 12.12 -16.68
CA LYS A 39 14.12 11.17 -15.57
C LYS A 39 13.43 9.82 -15.69
N CYS A 40 12.49 9.67 -16.63
CA CYS A 40 11.75 8.44 -16.83
C CYS A 40 11.50 8.12 -18.30
N THR A 41 11.17 6.87 -18.54
CA THR A 41 10.62 6.37 -19.81
C THR A 41 9.16 6.02 -19.57
N VAL A 42 8.25 6.43 -20.45
CA VAL A 42 6.86 6.04 -20.37
C VAL A 42 6.70 4.66 -21.00
N LEU A 43 6.10 3.73 -20.28
CA LEU A 43 5.80 2.37 -20.75
C LEU A 43 4.37 2.26 -21.25
N GLU A 44 3.43 2.91 -20.56
CA GLU A 44 2.02 2.88 -20.90
C GLU A 44 1.40 4.28 -20.70
N TRP A 45 0.47 4.63 -21.58
CA TRP A 45 -0.28 5.86 -21.51
C TRP A 45 -1.74 5.60 -21.12
N TYR A 46 -2.41 6.61 -20.54
CA TYR A 46 -3.87 6.59 -20.50
C TYR A 46 -4.43 6.90 -21.89
N ASP A 47 -5.39 6.09 -22.37
CA ASP A 47 -5.88 6.19 -23.75
C ASP A 47 -6.54 7.54 -24.04
N ASP A 48 -7.42 7.99 -23.16
CA ASP A 48 -8.30 9.16 -23.35
C ASP A 48 -7.95 10.36 -22.47
N TRP A 49 -6.72 10.41 -21.93
CA TRP A 49 -6.35 11.49 -21.05
C TRP A 49 -5.22 12.34 -21.59
N ILE A 50 -5.61 13.49 -22.16
CA ILE A 50 -4.69 14.50 -22.67
C ILE A 50 -4.70 15.71 -21.75
N VAL A 51 -3.54 16.27 -21.48
CA VAL A 51 -3.35 17.52 -20.75
C VAL A 51 -2.70 18.54 -21.68
N LYS A 52 -3.16 19.80 -21.57
CA LYS A 52 -2.74 20.90 -22.42
C LYS A 52 -2.23 22.05 -21.58
N SER A 53 -1.21 22.72 -22.05
CA SER A 53 -0.76 24.02 -21.63
C SER A 53 -0.74 24.97 -22.83
N PRO A 54 -0.54 26.28 -22.68
CA PRO A 54 -0.53 27.21 -23.80
C PRO A 54 0.48 26.87 -24.91
N SER A 55 1.58 26.19 -24.59
CA SER A 55 2.67 25.86 -25.52
C SER A 55 2.91 24.36 -25.69
N TRP A 56 2.11 23.49 -25.06
CA TRP A 56 2.41 22.07 -25.06
C TRP A 56 1.19 21.20 -24.74
N GLU A 57 1.13 20.05 -25.41
CA GLU A 57 0.09 19.05 -25.22
C GLU A 57 0.72 17.66 -25.11
N THR A 58 0.25 16.83 -24.16
CA THR A 58 0.67 15.42 -24.06
C THR A 58 -0.41 14.56 -23.46
N LYS A 59 -0.33 13.26 -23.74
CA LYS A 59 -1.08 12.24 -22.97
C LYS A 59 -0.52 12.14 -21.57
N VAL A 60 -1.37 11.71 -20.62
CA VAL A 60 -0.93 11.40 -19.26
C VAL A 60 -0.38 9.98 -19.23
N PRO A 61 0.83 9.75 -18.70
CA PRO A 61 1.36 8.42 -18.54
C PRO A 61 0.56 7.62 -17.51
N ALA A 62 0.34 6.34 -17.74
CA ALA A 62 -0.24 5.38 -16.81
C ALA A 62 0.84 4.61 -16.03
N VAL A 63 1.95 4.31 -16.71
CA VAL A 63 3.12 3.63 -16.14
C VAL A 63 4.40 4.30 -16.62
N ILE A 64 5.27 4.66 -15.71
CA ILE A 64 6.61 5.18 -15.98
C ILE A 64 7.68 4.32 -15.35
N MET A 65 8.83 4.21 -16.01
CA MET A 65 10.02 3.55 -15.48
C MET A 65 11.13 4.60 -15.29
N LEU A 66 11.71 4.66 -14.10
CA LEU A 66 12.81 5.58 -13.82
C LEU A 66 14.09 5.12 -14.53
N LYS A 67 14.85 6.09 -15.05
CA LYS A 67 16.15 5.83 -15.68
C LYS A 67 17.23 5.52 -14.66
N GLU A 68 17.14 6.11 -13.46
CA GLU A 68 18.10 5.88 -12.38
C GLU A 68 17.73 4.66 -11.53
N ARG A 69 18.77 4.00 -11.00
CA ARG A 69 18.61 2.86 -10.10
C ARG A 69 18.16 3.34 -8.72
N TYR A 70 16.98 2.90 -8.30
CA TYR A 70 16.47 3.16 -6.96
C TYR A 70 16.78 2.00 -6.00
N ARG A 71 17.42 2.32 -4.84
CA ARG A 71 17.62 1.32 -3.79
C ARG A 71 16.35 1.18 -2.96
N ARG A 72 15.71 0.03 -3.05
CA ARG A 72 14.51 -0.28 -2.26
C ARG A 72 14.85 -0.40 -0.77
N GLY A 73 14.08 0.26 0.06
CA GLY A 73 14.13 0.04 1.51
C GLY A 73 13.60 -1.36 1.85
N ARG A 74 14.47 -2.21 2.45
CA ARG A 74 14.12 -3.60 2.79
C ARG A 74 13.33 -3.75 4.10
N LYS A 75 13.10 -2.67 4.85
CA LYS A 75 12.39 -2.72 6.14
C LYS A 75 10.98 -2.16 5.98
N PRO A 76 9.94 -2.99 6.19
CA PRO A 76 8.58 -2.49 6.09
C PRO A 76 8.30 -1.46 7.19
N ARG A 77 7.75 -0.31 6.79
CA ARG A 77 7.33 0.72 7.72
C ARG A 77 6.09 0.26 8.49
N PHE A 78 6.07 0.47 9.81
CA PHE A 78 4.86 0.27 10.60
C PHE A 78 3.77 1.26 10.14
N SER A 79 2.65 0.74 9.68
CA SER A 79 1.48 1.51 9.27
C SER A 79 0.22 0.66 9.40
N LYS A 80 -0.93 1.31 9.54
CA LYS A 80 -2.24 0.64 9.61
C LYS A 80 -2.46 -0.29 8.40
N THR A 81 -2.13 0.17 7.20
CA THR A 81 -2.27 -0.62 5.97
C THR A 81 -1.37 -1.86 5.98
N ASN A 82 -0.09 -1.70 6.30
CA ASN A 82 0.85 -2.81 6.33
C ASN A 82 0.51 -3.82 7.44
N LEU A 83 -0.03 -3.35 8.56
CA LEU A 83 -0.50 -4.23 9.62
C LEU A 83 -1.70 -5.07 9.17
N TYR A 84 -2.66 -4.46 8.48
CA TYR A 84 -3.79 -5.20 7.94
C TYR A 84 -3.38 -6.21 6.85
N ILE A 85 -2.37 -5.87 6.02
CA ILE A 85 -1.78 -6.81 5.07
C ILE A 85 -1.11 -7.98 5.81
N ARG A 86 -0.32 -7.73 6.88
CA ARG A 86 0.30 -8.77 7.69
C ARG A 86 -0.74 -9.75 8.21
N ASP A 87 -1.86 -9.23 8.70
CA ASP A 87 -2.94 -10.01 9.30
C ASP A 87 -4.00 -10.47 8.28
N LEU A 88 -3.74 -10.28 6.98
CA LEU A 88 -4.62 -10.69 5.86
C LEU A 88 -6.06 -10.16 6.00
N TYR A 89 -6.21 -8.93 6.54
CA TYR A 89 -7.53 -8.31 6.82
C TYR A 89 -8.42 -9.18 7.72
N THR A 90 -7.82 -9.92 8.63
CA THR A 90 -8.49 -10.88 9.51
C THR A 90 -8.35 -10.45 10.97
N CYS A 91 -9.45 -10.45 11.71
CA CYS A 91 -9.41 -10.24 13.16
C CYS A 91 -8.58 -11.32 13.84
N GLN A 92 -7.55 -10.94 14.61
CA GLN A 92 -6.65 -11.89 15.25
C GLN A 92 -7.21 -12.54 16.52
N TYR A 93 -8.45 -12.21 16.88
CA TYR A 93 -9.17 -12.84 18.00
C TYR A 93 -10.23 -13.83 17.54
N CYS A 94 -11.11 -13.47 16.60
CA CYS A 94 -12.19 -14.36 16.14
C CYS A 94 -11.94 -14.98 14.75
N TYR A 95 -10.88 -14.58 14.03
CA TYR A 95 -10.53 -15.00 12.67
C TYR A 95 -11.56 -14.64 11.59
N THR A 96 -12.46 -13.71 11.84
CA THR A 96 -13.34 -13.18 10.80
C THR A 96 -12.54 -12.26 9.87
N LYS A 97 -12.59 -12.53 8.56
CA LYS A 97 -12.03 -11.65 7.52
C LYS A 97 -13.01 -10.51 7.28
N LEU A 98 -12.51 -9.27 7.28
CA LEU A 98 -13.33 -8.07 7.24
C LEU A 98 -12.76 -7.02 6.28
N PRO A 99 -13.60 -6.19 5.68
CA PRO A 99 -13.14 -5.05 4.89
C PRO A 99 -12.40 -4.05 5.80
N ARG A 100 -11.50 -3.27 5.19
CA ARG A 100 -10.66 -2.28 5.91
C ARG A 100 -11.43 -1.35 6.85
N LYS A 101 -12.65 -0.95 6.45
CA LYS A 101 -13.48 -0.02 7.23
C LYS A 101 -13.99 -0.59 8.56
N GLU A 102 -14.08 -1.92 8.65
CA GLU A 102 -14.59 -2.63 9.82
C GLU A 102 -13.47 -3.15 10.75
N LEU A 103 -12.21 -3.02 10.31
CA LEU A 103 -11.04 -3.38 11.10
C LEU A 103 -10.52 -2.19 11.90
N THR A 104 -10.14 -2.48 13.13
CA THR A 104 -9.48 -1.59 14.08
C THR A 104 -8.09 -2.09 14.41
N LEU A 105 -7.26 -1.22 15.02
CA LEU A 105 -5.98 -1.60 15.62
C LEU A 105 -6.21 -1.86 17.09
N ASP A 106 -5.76 -3.00 17.57
CA ASP A 106 -5.80 -3.31 18.99
C ASP A 106 -4.39 -3.52 19.57
N HIS A 107 -4.15 -2.95 20.73
CA HIS A 107 -2.94 -3.18 21.52
C HIS A 107 -3.10 -4.43 22.36
N VAL A 108 -2.34 -5.49 22.10
CA VAL A 108 -2.36 -6.73 22.88
C VAL A 108 -2.10 -6.44 24.35
N ILE A 109 -1.03 -5.68 24.63
CA ILE A 109 -0.80 -5.03 25.92
C ILE A 109 -1.34 -3.60 25.80
N PRO A 110 -2.38 -3.22 26.53
CA PRO A 110 -2.96 -1.89 26.46
C PRO A 110 -1.95 -0.76 26.76
N ILE A 111 -2.14 0.41 26.14
CA ILE A 111 -1.29 1.60 26.40
C ILE A 111 -1.28 1.94 27.89
N SER A 112 -2.46 1.85 28.57
CA SER A 112 -2.59 2.07 30.02
C SER A 112 -1.77 1.11 30.89
N ARG A 113 -1.26 0.02 30.29
CA ARG A 113 -0.39 -0.97 30.93
C ARG A 113 1.02 -0.99 30.34
N GLY A 114 1.46 0.11 29.71
CA GLY A 114 2.79 0.26 29.14
C GLY A 114 2.98 -0.34 27.74
N GLY A 115 1.89 -0.75 27.07
CA GLY A 115 1.95 -1.29 25.70
C GLY A 115 2.42 -0.24 24.70
N LYS A 116 3.32 -0.63 23.80
CA LYS A 116 3.88 0.23 22.75
C LYS A 116 3.12 0.04 21.45
N THR A 117 3.06 1.11 20.62
CA THR A 117 2.51 1.04 19.26
C THR A 117 3.61 0.59 18.29
N ASN A 118 3.76 -0.72 18.14
CA ASN A 118 4.76 -1.34 17.27
C ASN A 118 4.25 -2.68 16.69
N TRP A 119 5.06 -3.30 15.83
CA TRP A 119 4.72 -4.54 15.17
C TRP A 119 4.44 -5.71 16.13
N GLU A 120 5.12 -5.74 17.26
CA GLU A 120 5.11 -6.81 18.24
C GLU A 120 3.99 -6.69 19.27
N ASN A 121 3.22 -5.57 19.23
CA ASN A 121 2.14 -5.34 20.19
C ASN A 121 0.79 -4.98 19.54
N ILE A 122 0.75 -4.70 18.22
CA ILE A 122 -0.49 -4.33 17.54
C ILE A 122 -0.97 -5.47 16.65
N VAL A 123 -2.29 -5.70 16.68
CA VAL A 123 -2.98 -6.66 15.79
C VAL A 123 -4.22 -6.04 15.16
N ALA A 124 -4.64 -6.61 14.02
CA ALA A 124 -5.95 -6.31 13.44
C ALA A 124 -7.05 -6.95 14.29
N SER A 125 -8.07 -6.19 14.61
CA SER A 125 -9.23 -6.66 15.38
C SER A 125 -10.54 -6.12 14.80
N CYS A 126 -11.62 -6.89 14.87
CA CYS A 126 -12.95 -6.35 14.64
C CYS A 126 -13.39 -5.46 15.82
N GLY A 127 -14.36 -4.56 15.58
CA GLY A 127 -14.87 -3.67 16.63
C GLY A 127 -15.38 -4.43 17.86
N THR A 128 -16.12 -5.52 17.64
CA THR A 128 -16.70 -6.34 18.73
C THR A 128 -15.62 -6.95 19.62
N CYS A 129 -14.59 -7.58 19.04
CA CYS A 129 -13.50 -8.16 19.84
C CYS A 129 -12.68 -7.09 20.54
N ASN A 130 -12.43 -5.94 19.90
CA ASN A 130 -11.66 -4.85 20.47
C ASN A 130 -12.39 -4.23 21.68
N ILE A 131 -13.70 -3.96 21.54
CA ILE A 131 -14.53 -3.44 22.63
C ILE A 131 -14.64 -4.46 23.78
N GLY A 132 -14.90 -5.73 23.47
CA GLY A 132 -15.02 -6.79 24.46
C GLY A 132 -13.73 -7.03 25.26
N LYS A 133 -12.57 -6.84 24.63
CA LYS A 133 -11.26 -6.91 25.29
C LYS A 133 -11.03 -5.69 26.20
N GLY A 134 -11.36 -4.49 25.73
CA GLY A 134 -11.11 -3.24 26.46
C GLY A 134 -9.64 -3.10 26.86
N ASN A 135 -9.38 -2.81 28.15
CA ASN A 135 -8.03 -2.64 28.69
C ASN A 135 -7.45 -3.92 29.34
N LYS A 136 -8.00 -5.10 29.05
CA LYS A 136 -7.47 -6.38 29.49
C LYS A 136 -6.30 -6.81 28.60
N ILE A 137 -5.32 -7.50 29.18
CA ILE A 137 -4.31 -8.22 28.39
C ILE A 137 -4.96 -9.51 27.92
N GLN A 138 -5.10 -9.65 26.60
CA GLN A 138 -5.66 -10.84 25.98
C GLN A 138 -4.76 -11.24 24.82
N ALA A 139 -4.29 -12.47 24.86
CA ALA A 139 -3.47 -13.01 23.76
C ALA A 139 -4.32 -13.18 22.49
N PRO A 140 -3.88 -12.64 21.36
CA PRO A 140 -4.48 -12.99 20.08
C PRO A 140 -4.12 -14.43 19.70
N LYS A 141 -4.86 -15.04 18.83
CA LYS A 141 -4.58 -16.40 18.34
C LYS A 141 -3.24 -16.50 17.60
N THR A 142 -2.85 -15.44 16.88
CA THR A 142 -1.52 -15.33 16.27
C THR A 142 -0.72 -14.26 17.01
N LYS A 143 0.43 -14.64 17.58
CA LYS A 143 1.33 -13.70 18.25
C LYS A 143 1.77 -12.60 17.28
N PRO A 144 1.65 -11.32 17.64
CA PRO A 144 2.10 -10.23 16.77
C PRO A 144 3.62 -10.27 16.60
N TYR A 145 4.07 -9.96 15.38
CA TYR A 145 5.48 -10.02 14.99
C TYR A 145 5.78 -8.95 13.94
N ARG A 146 7.06 -8.65 13.77
CA ARG A 146 7.51 -7.78 12.69
C ARG A 146 7.74 -8.63 11.43
N PRO A 147 6.98 -8.42 10.36
CA PRO A 147 7.17 -9.15 9.10
C PRO A 147 8.43 -8.67 8.40
N ASP A 148 9.01 -9.49 7.55
CA ASP A 148 9.96 -9.02 6.56
C ASP A 148 9.24 -8.36 5.37
N TYR A 149 10.03 -7.69 4.51
CA TYR A 149 9.47 -6.96 3.38
C TYR A 149 8.79 -7.89 2.36
N TRP A 150 9.45 -9.00 2.03
CA TRP A 150 8.96 -9.91 0.99
C TRP A 150 7.76 -10.73 1.46
N GLU A 151 7.69 -11.07 2.73
CA GLU A 151 6.51 -11.66 3.34
C GLU A 151 5.28 -10.75 3.16
N LEU A 152 5.41 -9.45 3.47
CA LEU A 152 4.32 -8.50 3.27
C LEU A 152 3.94 -8.34 1.80
N VAL A 153 4.92 -8.31 0.89
CA VAL A 153 4.66 -8.26 -0.56
C VAL A 153 3.89 -9.50 -1.00
N SER A 154 4.31 -10.69 -0.58
CA SER A 154 3.62 -11.94 -0.88
C SER A 154 2.18 -11.94 -0.36
N LYS A 155 1.99 -11.56 0.91
CA LYS A 155 0.64 -11.44 1.50
C LYS A 155 -0.22 -10.41 0.77
N ARG A 156 0.37 -9.28 0.35
CA ARG A 156 -0.35 -8.28 -0.44
C ARG A 156 -0.82 -8.83 -1.78
N LYS A 157 0.02 -9.63 -2.48
CA LYS A 157 -0.36 -10.26 -3.75
C LYS A 157 -1.50 -11.27 -3.61
N GLN A 158 -1.65 -11.91 -2.44
CA GLN A 158 -2.78 -12.80 -2.13
C GLN A 158 -4.09 -12.04 -1.86
N LEU A 159 -4.01 -10.75 -1.59
CA LEU A 159 -5.17 -9.91 -1.36
C LEU A 159 -5.56 -9.29 -2.70
N GLU A 160 -6.78 -9.53 -3.16
CA GLU A 160 -7.36 -8.82 -4.30
C GLU A 160 -7.53 -7.35 -3.91
N PHE A 161 -6.52 -6.54 -4.24
CA PHE A 161 -6.65 -5.09 -4.12
C PHE A 161 -7.30 -4.54 -5.39
N ASP A 162 -8.16 -3.54 -5.22
CA ASP A 162 -8.58 -2.67 -6.31
C ASP A 162 -7.33 -2.05 -6.97
N ILE A 163 -6.94 -2.62 -8.07
CA ILE A 163 -5.89 -2.10 -8.92
C ILE A 163 -6.49 -0.93 -9.66
N LYS A 164 -5.99 0.26 -9.38
CA LYS A 164 -6.56 1.51 -9.88
C LYS A 164 -6.65 1.61 -11.41
N HIS A 165 -5.83 0.84 -12.11
CA HIS A 165 -5.88 0.80 -13.58
C HIS A 165 -5.52 -0.61 -14.08
N PRO A 166 -6.32 -1.20 -15.01
CA PRO A 166 -6.10 -2.57 -15.52
C PRO A 166 -4.70 -2.80 -16.09
N VAL A 167 -4.13 -1.79 -16.75
CA VAL A 167 -2.77 -1.84 -17.33
C VAL A 167 -1.68 -2.11 -16.28
N TRP A 168 -1.90 -1.71 -15.02
CA TRP A 168 -0.92 -1.96 -13.95
C TRP A 168 -0.76 -3.43 -13.61
N ASN A 169 -1.75 -4.29 -13.93
CA ASN A 169 -1.68 -5.74 -13.69
C ASN A 169 -0.49 -6.40 -14.39
N LYS A 170 -0.02 -5.83 -15.51
CA LYS A 170 1.15 -6.34 -16.23
C LYS A 170 2.45 -6.21 -15.42
N TYR A 171 2.46 -5.35 -14.39
CA TYR A 171 3.67 -4.95 -13.64
C TYR A 171 3.61 -5.31 -12.16
N LEU A 172 2.53 -5.91 -11.68
CA LEU A 172 2.27 -6.25 -10.26
C LEU A 172 2.20 -7.75 -10.05
#